data_f5b47be38caae9938e2d8ce3419df3c6
#
_entry.id   f5b47be38caae9938e2d8ce3419df3c6
#
_cell.length_a   1.000
_cell.length_b   1.000
_cell.length_c   1.000
_cell.angle_alpha   90.00
_cell.angle_beta   90.00
_cell.angle_gamma   90.00
#
_symmetry.space_group_name_H-M   'P 1'
#
loop_
_entity.id
_entity.type
_entity.pdbx_description
1 polymer ?
#
loop_
_entity_poly.entity_id
_entity_poly.type
_entity_poly.pdbx_seq_one_letter_code
_entity_poly.pdbx_strand_id
1 'polypeptide(L)'
;HAAGAVCWKVVDGEVRVLLVHRTQHKDVSLPKGKVDPGETLAETAQREILEETGLHIVLGVPLGKSDYRLPGGKSKRVHYWSAEVDPGEAERSSFEPNGEIAGLEWLNIKKAIKAVTYEHDGDILRTFETLFNNNRLDTFPVIVVRHGKALPPEKWDGPDWSRPLAHRGLVQAQDIAGGLAAFGPQRIVTSTASRCQATVSPLSLRHEVPVKTMKGLSQDAYDPDSKKVTSIVKKYVSRRGPFVLCSHGPVIPQIVSALAELGNGSPAHDWQHAANPSVGAFSVIHFTREGELQIVALESHEAPKPTK
;
A
#
# COMPACT_ATOMS: atom_id res chain seq x y z
N HIS A 1 14.73 8.58 -1.25
CA HIS A 1 13.27 8.49 -1.19
C HIS A 1 12.80 8.71 0.26
N ALA A 2 11.55 9.15 0.41
CA ALA A 2 10.84 9.33 1.67
C ALA A 2 9.36 8.99 1.45
N ALA A 3 8.64 8.77 2.55
CA ALA A 3 7.22 8.46 2.51
C ALA A 3 6.50 9.11 3.70
N GLY A 4 5.23 9.43 3.54
CA GLY A 4 4.39 10.01 4.57
C GLY A 4 2.91 9.87 4.26
N ALA A 5 2.06 10.44 5.09
CA ALA A 5 0.63 10.41 4.87
C ALA A 5 -0.04 11.73 5.25
N VAL A 6 -1.16 12.04 4.58
CA VAL A 6 -2.14 13.00 5.07
C VAL A 6 -3.06 12.24 6.02
N CYS A 7 -2.76 12.33 7.31
CA CYS A 7 -3.63 11.81 8.36
C CYS A 7 -4.84 12.74 8.49
N TRP A 8 -6.05 12.18 8.46
CA TRP A 8 -7.27 12.96 8.49
C TRP A 8 -8.37 12.30 9.33
N LYS A 9 -9.27 13.12 9.84
CA LYS A 9 -10.47 12.66 10.55
C LYS A 9 -11.63 13.63 10.32
N VAL A 10 -12.85 13.16 10.52
CA VAL A 10 -14.04 14.02 10.53
C VAL A 10 -14.44 14.29 11.98
N VAL A 11 -14.59 15.57 12.33
CA VAL A 11 -15.06 16.03 13.63
C VAL A 11 -16.16 17.04 13.42
N ASP A 12 -17.33 16.81 13.97
CA ASP A 12 -18.53 17.66 13.83
C ASP A 12 -18.89 17.97 12.35
N GLY A 13 -18.70 16.97 11.48
CA GLY A 13 -18.97 17.10 10.04
C GLY A 13 -17.89 17.83 9.24
N GLU A 14 -16.83 18.32 9.88
CA GLU A 14 -15.68 18.94 9.22
C GLU A 14 -14.49 17.98 9.08
N VAL A 15 -13.89 17.94 7.90
CA VAL A 15 -12.63 17.23 7.71
C VAL A 15 -11.46 18.04 8.30
N ARG A 16 -10.66 17.37 9.11
CA ARG A 16 -9.43 17.90 9.67
C ARG A 16 -8.26 17.04 9.26
N VAL A 17 -7.13 17.68 8.94
CA VAL A 17 -5.88 17.03 8.59
C VAL A 17 -4.81 17.38 9.62
N LEU A 18 -3.90 16.45 9.85
CA LEU A 18 -2.81 16.58 10.81
C LEU A 18 -1.59 17.22 10.13
N LEU A 19 -1.06 18.27 10.77
CA LEU A 19 0.23 18.87 10.45
C LEU A 19 1.18 18.69 11.63
N VAL A 20 2.47 18.64 11.33
CA VAL A 20 3.55 18.58 12.31
C VAL A 20 4.35 19.89 12.31
N HIS A 21 4.66 20.40 13.51
CA HIS A 21 5.56 21.52 13.72
C HIS A 21 6.96 20.99 14.00
N ARG A 22 7.92 21.21 13.08
CA ARG A 22 9.28 20.66 13.24
C ARG A 22 10.18 21.59 14.03
N THR A 23 10.81 21.04 15.08
CA THR A 23 11.65 21.79 16.03
C THR A 23 12.86 22.44 15.35
N GLN A 24 13.65 21.63 14.61
CA GLN A 24 14.91 22.09 14.02
C GLN A 24 14.71 23.02 12.81
N HIS A 25 13.69 22.78 12.01
CA HIS A 25 13.41 23.55 10.78
C HIS A 25 12.50 24.74 11.03
N LYS A 26 11.81 24.79 12.17
CA LYS A 26 10.82 25.81 12.53
C LYS A 26 9.77 26.00 11.44
N ASP A 27 9.35 24.91 10.82
CA ASP A 27 8.35 24.87 9.75
C ASP A 27 7.17 23.99 10.12
N VAL A 28 6.09 24.13 9.34
CA VAL A 28 4.88 23.33 9.43
C VAL A 28 4.78 22.49 8.17
N SER A 29 4.65 21.19 8.31
CA SER A 29 4.64 20.27 7.17
C SER A 29 3.74 19.05 7.39
N LEU A 30 3.56 18.26 6.34
CA LEU A 30 2.99 16.92 6.44
C LEU A 30 4.00 15.97 7.10
N PRO A 31 3.55 15.05 7.99
CA PRO A 31 4.41 14.06 8.62
C PRO A 31 4.98 13.07 7.59
N LYS A 32 6.29 12.83 7.63
CA LYS A 32 7.01 11.98 6.66
C LYS A 32 8.47 11.80 7.02
N GLY A 33 9.07 10.70 6.61
CA GLY A 33 10.48 10.52 6.77
C GLY A 33 11.16 9.65 5.72
N LYS A 34 12.40 9.26 5.97
CA LYS A 34 13.25 8.55 5.01
C LYS A 34 12.97 7.06 5.02
N VAL A 35 13.13 6.45 3.84
CA VAL A 35 13.10 4.99 3.69
C VAL A 35 14.33 4.37 4.32
N ASP A 36 14.14 3.43 5.22
CA ASP A 36 15.21 2.64 5.81
C ASP A 36 15.59 1.44 4.92
N PRO A 37 16.82 0.91 5.04
CA PRO A 37 17.24 -0.25 4.27
C PRO A 37 16.31 -1.44 4.48
N GLY A 38 15.81 -2.02 3.37
CA GLY A 38 14.88 -3.15 3.40
C GLY A 38 13.41 -2.78 3.50
N GLU A 39 13.06 -1.51 3.75
CA GLU A 39 11.68 -1.06 3.79
C GLU A 39 11.08 -0.81 2.40
N THR A 40 9.78 -1.02 2.30
CA THR A 40 8.95 -0.47 1.22
C THR A 40 8.52 0.96 1.56
N LEU A 41 8.14 1.75 0.53
CA LEU A 41 7.61 3.10 0.75
C LEU A 41 6.35 3.12 1.63
N ALA A 42 5.47 2.13 1.48
CA ALA A 42 4.25 2.03 2.27
C ALA A 42 4.54 1.73 3.76
N GLU A 43 5.46 0.82 4.03
CA GLU A 43 5.94 0.52 5.39
C GLU A 43 6.59 1.74 6.04
N THR A 44 7.47 2.44 5.29
CA THR A 44 8.09 3.69 5.74
C THR A 44 7.03 4.73 6.12
N ALA A 45 5.99 4.93 5.31
CA ALA A 45 4.93 5.89 5.62
C ALA A 45 4.26 5.55 6.96
N GLN A 46 3.93 4.28 7.19
CA GLN A 46 3.29 3.84 8.44
C GLN A 46 4.21 4.02 9.66
N ARG A 47 5.50 3.64 9.54
CA ARG A 47 6.49 3.81 10.61
C ARG A 47 6.72 5.28 10.97
N GLU A 48 6.94 6.13 9.96
CA GLU A 48 7.22 7.55 10.17
C GLU A 48 6.02 8.28 10.81
N ILE A 49 4.78 7.94 10.40
CA ILE A 49 3.60 8.50 11.06
C ILE A 49 3.54 8.08 12.52
N LEU A 50 3.83 6.82 12.83
CA LEU A 50 3.87 6.37 14.23
C LEU A 50 4.97 7.10 15.04
N GLU A 51 6.18 7.25 14.49
CA GLU A 51 7.30 7.90 15.15
C GLU A 51 7.08 9.41 15.36
N GLU A 52 6.57 10.12 14.33
CA GLU A 52 6.37 11.57 14.38
C GLU A 52 5.08 11.98 15.12
N THR A 53 4.07 11.10 15.18
CA THR A 53 2.73 11.49 15.66
C THR A 53 2.12 10.57 16.72
N GLY A 54 2.71 9.41 16.99
CA GLY A 54 2.14 8.40 17.88
C GLY A 54 0.88 7.71 17.36
N LEU A 55 0.51 7.89 16.08
CA LEU A 55 -0.69 7.34 15.49
C LEU A 55 -0.43 6.03 14.75
N HIS A 56 -1.24 5.02 15.00
CA HIS A 56 -1.31 3.83 14.16
C HIS A 56 -2.27 4.06 13.00
N ILE A 57 -1.78 3.96 11.77
CA ILE A 57 -2.56 4.24 10.57
C ILE A 57 -2.64 3.02 9.63
N VAL A 58 -3.67 3.03 8.80
CA VAL A 58 -3.78 2.20 7.60
C VAL A 58 -3.77 3.14 6.39
N LEU A 59 -2.97 2.81 5.38
CA LEU A 59 -2.87 3.61 4.17
C LEU A 59 -4.12 3.44 3.29
N GLY A 60 -4.68 4.56 2.86
CA GLY A 60 -5.72 4.67 1.85
C GLY A 60 -5.12 4.93 0.46
N VAL A 61 -5.80 5.77 -0.33
CA VAL A 61 -5.39 6.06 -1.71
C VAL A 61 -4.10 6.87 -1.78
N PRO A 62 -3.26 6.65 -2.81
CA PRO A 62 -2.08 7.48 -3.06
C PRO A 62 -2.51 8.90 -3.44
N LEU A 63 -1.85 9.90 -2.86
CA LEU A 63 -2.06 11.33 -3.11
C LEU A 63 -1.02 11.93 -4.05
N GLY A 64 -0.08 11.11 -4.51
CA GLY A 64 0.99 11.53 -5.40
C GLY A 64 2.34 11.65 -4.69
N LYS A 65 3.22 12.45 -5.29
CA LYS A 65 4.61 12.61 -4.83
C LYS A 65 5.05 14.06 -4.96
N SER A 66 5.89 14.48 -4.03
CA SER A 66 6.59 15.76 -4.07
C SER A 66 8.05 15.55 -4.44
N ASP A 67 8.53 16.26 -5.44
CA ASP A 67 9.93 16.26 -5.86
C ASP A 67 10.54 17.64 -5.59
N TYR A 68 11.59 17.71 -4.77
CA TYR A 68 12.28 18.95 -4.46
C TYR A 68 13.78 18.74 -4.20
N ARG A 69 14.53 19.84 -4.20
CA ARG A 69 15.97 19.83 -3.90
C ARG A 69 16.22 20.30 -2.47
N LEU A 70 17.04 19.54 -1.76
CA LEU A 70 17.54 19.92 -0.44
C LEU A 70 18.64 21.01 -0.57
N PRO A 71 18.88 21.82 0.49
CA PRO A 71 20.12 22.56 0.60
C PRO A 71 21.31 21.64 0.35
N GLY A 72 22.21 21.98 -0.59
CA GLY A 72 23.29 21.08 -1.02
C GLY A 72 23.01 20.29 -2.31
N GLY A 73 21.87 20.54 -2.98
CA GLY A 73 21.57 20.08 -4.35
C GLY A 73 21.06 18.64 -4.49
N LYS A 74 20.98 17.86 -3.41
CA LYS A 74 20.42 16.50 -3.44
C LYS A 74 18.91 16.55 -3.69
N SER A 75 18.43 15.74 -4.66
CA SER A 75 17.00 15.57 -4.91
C SER A 75 16.36 14.72 -3.81
N LYS A 76 15.21 15.14 -3.31
CA LYS A 76 14.34 14.37 -2.40
C LYS A 76 13.01 14.13 -3.10
N ARG A 77 12.54 12.90 -3.07
CA ARG A 77 11.21 12.50 -3.50
C ARG A 77 10.45 11.92 -2.32
N VAL A 78 9.25 12.45 -2.07
CA VAL A 78 8.37 11.99 -1.00
C VAL A 78 7.08 11.47 -1.61
N HIS A 79 6.67 10.28 -1.23
CA HIS A 79 5.40 9.66 -1.62
C HIS A 79 4.39 9.84 -0.49
N TYR A 80 3.15 10.17 -0.83
CA TYR A 80 2.09 10.43 0.14
C TYR A 80 0.84 9.60 -0.13
N TRP A 81 0.22 9.13 0.94
CA TRP A 81 -1.08 8.46 0.97
C TRP A 81 -2.06 9.24 1.84
N SER A 82 -3.35 9.02 1.64
CA SER A 82 -4.35 9.37 2.64
C SER A 82 -4.34 8.33 3.76
N ALA A 83 -4.62 8.75 4.99
CA ALA A 83 -4.81 7.84 6.11
C ALA A 83 -5.91 8.38 7.02
N GLU A 84 -7.05 7.71 7.04
CA GLU A 84 -8.13 8.04 7.97
C GLU A 84 -7.74 7.59 9.38
N VAL A 85 -7.91 8.47 10.35
CA VAL A 85 -7.61 8.23 11.75
C VAL A 85 -8.91 8.23 12.53
N ASP A 86 -9.19 7.12 13.23
CA ASP A 86 -10.32 7.08 14.17
C ASP A 86 -10.19 8.20 15.20
N PRO A 87 -11.25 8.98 15.48
CA PRO A 87 -11.18 10.07 16.45
C PRO A 87 -10.67 9.62 17.83
N GLY A 88 -11.06 8.44 18.29
CA GLY A 88 -10.57 7.88 19.56
C GLY A 88 -9.09 7.49 19.53
N GLU A 89 -8.54 7.05 18.37
CA GLU A 89 -7.10 6.85 18.20
C GLU A 89 -6.34 8.17 18.28
N ALA A 90 -6.87 9.22 17.66
CA ALA A 90 -6.28 10.55 17.73
C ALA A 90 -6.23 11.13 19.16
N GLU A 91 -7.20 10.77 20.00
CA GLU A 91 -7.23 11.17 21.43
C GLU A 91 -6.27 10.33 22.29
N ARG A 92 -6.06 9.07 21.92
CA ARG A 92 -5.13 8.15 22.61
C ARG A 92 -3.69 8.25 22.14
N SER A 93 -3.39 9.14 21.16
CA SER A 93 -2.02 9.32 20.68
C SER A 93 -1.07 9.57 21.85
N SER A 94 0.00 8.78 21.90
CA SER A 94 1.07 8.89 22.91
C SER A 94 2.15 9.91 22.51
N PHE A 95 1.86 10.81 21.58
CA PHE A 95 2.81 11.80 21.11
C PHE A 95 3.27 12.71 22.25
N GLU A 96 4.59 12.84 22.37
CA GLU A 96 5.24 13.85 23.20
C GLU A 96 6.21 14.68 22.34
N PRO A 97 6.26 16.02 22.52
CA PRO A 97 7.23 16.86 21.81
C PRO A 97 8.65 16.36 22.03
N ASN A 98 9.44 16.38 20.94
CA ASN A 98 10.80 15.88 20.94
C ASN A 98 11.75 16.76 20.12
N GLY A 99 13.00 16.32 19.92
CA GLY A 99 14.01 17.07 19.17
C GLY A 99 13.69 17.26 17.69
N GLU A 100 12.76 16.50 17.13
CA GLU A 100 12.33 16.57 15.73
C GLU A 100 10.97 17.26 15.58
N ILE A 101 9.98 16.86 16.34
CA ILE A 101 8.60 17.35 16.29
C ILE A 101 8.26 18.11 17.57
N ALA A 102 8.00 19.41 17.44
CA ALA A 102 7.62 20.30 18.55
C ALA A 102 6.14 20.18 18.93
N GLY A 103 5.27 19.82 17.99
CA GLY A 103 3.83 19.73 18.23
C GLY A 103 3.05 19.23 17.03
N LEU A 104 1.81 18.81 17.32
CA LEU A 104 0.83 18.34 16.35
C LEU A 104 -0.33 19.32 16.29
N GLU A 105 -0.86 19.57 15.10
CA GLU A 105 -2.00 20.48 14.90
C GLU A 105 -3.02 19.88 13.92
N TRP A 106 -4.27 19.74 14.36
CA TRP A 106 -5.40 19.33 13.53
C TRP A 106 -6.13 20.55 12.96
N LEU A 107 -6.04 20.78 11.66
CA LEU A 107 -6.65 21.92 10.98
C LEU A 107 -7.68 21.47 9.94
N ASN A 108 -8.72 22.29 9.71
CA ASN A 108 -9.52 22.09 8.52
C ASN A 108 -8.65 22.29 7.27
N ILE A 109 -9.02 21.63 6.18
CA ILE A 109 -8.20 21.53 4.97
C ILE A 109 -7.77 22.90 4.41
N LYS A 110 -8.66 23.89 4.39
CA LYS A 110 -8.36 25.24 3.87
C LYS A 110 -7.34 25.99 4.73
N LYS A 111 -7.40 25.80 6.06
CA LYS A 111 -6.41 26.36 6.99
C LYS A 111 -5.08 25.62 6.85
N ALA A 112 -5.11 24.30 6.74
CA ALA A 112 -3.92 23.46 6.56
C ALA A 112 -3.13 23.85 5.30
N ILE A 113 -3.81 24.04 4.15
CA ILE A 113 -3.18 24.47 2.90
C ILE A 113 -2.44 25.84 3.06
N LYS A 114 -2.96 26.73 3.91
CA LYS A 114 -2.34 28.04 4.19
C LYS A 114 -1.24 27.95 5.25
N ALA A 115 -1.29 26.96 6.13
CA ALA A 115 -0.37 26.82 7.26
C ALA A 115 0.92 26.11 6.87
N VAL A 116 0.90 25.19 5.90
CA VAL A 116 2.12 24.50 5.47
C VAL A 116 3.16 25.46 4.90
N THR A 117 4.40 25.26 5.31
CA THR A 117 5.50 26.14 4.91
C THR A 117 5.89 25.99 3.45
N TYR A 118 5.70 24.78 2.90
CA TYR A 118 6.15 24.45 1.55
C TYR A 118 4.97 24.24 0.60
N GLU A 119 5.04 24.86 -0.58
CA GLU A 119 4.01 24.77 -1.61
C GLU A 119 3.73 23.34 -2.06
N HIS A 120 4.75 22.49 -2.11
CA HIS A 120 4.58 21.10 -2.49
C HIS A 120 3.76 20.26 -1.47
N ASP A 121 3.75 20.62 -0.19
CA ASP A 121 2.84 20.03 0.79
C ASP A 121 1.40 20.54 0.56
N GLY A 122 1.27 21.82 0.16
CA GLY A 122 -0.01 22.40 -0.27
C GLY A 122 -0.61 21.70 -1.48
N ASP A 123 0.21 21.29 -2.46
CA ASP A 123 -0.26 20.52 -3.64
C ASP A 123 -0.82 19.14 -3.25
N ILE A 124 -0.17 18.44 -2.33
CA ILE A 124 -0.68 17.17 -1.78
C ILE A 124 -2.00 17.38 -1.06
N LEU A 125 -2.14 18.44 -0.26
CA LEU A 125 -3.39 18.77 0.43
C LEU A 125 -4.51 19.15 -0.55
N ARG A 126 -4.22 19.83 -1.65
CA ARG A 126 -5.22 20.10 -2.71
C ARG A 126 -5.67 18.83 -3.42
N THR A 127 -4.75 17.89 -3.66
CA THR A 127 -5.10 16.56 -4.20
C THR A 127 -6.02 15.82 -3.22
N PHE A 128 -5.69 15.82 -1.93
CA PHE A 128 -6.53 15.25 -0.88
C PHE A 128 -7.92 15.91 -0.86
N GLU A 129 -8.01 17.25 -0.86
CA GLU A 129 -9.27 18.00 -0.88
C GLU A 129 -10.15 17.60 -2.08
N THR A 130 -9.53 17.46 -3.25
CA THR A 130 -10.23 17.04 -4.47
C THR A 130 -10.81 15.64 -4.33
N LEU A 131 -10.06 14.68 -3.80
CA LEU A 131 -10.53 13.31 -3.59
C LEU A 131 -11.61 13.24 -2.51
N PHE A 132 -11.45 14.00 -1.42
CA PHE A 132 -12.45 14.09 -0.37
C PHE A 132 -13.79 14.62 -0.89
N ASN A 133 -13.78 15.75 -1.59
CA ASN A 133 -14.98 16.39 -2.14
C ASN A 133 -15.71 15.52 -3.18
N ASN A 134 -14.99 14.59 -3.82
CA ASN A 134 -15.55 13.64 -4.78
C ASN A 134 -15.90 12.28 -4.15
N ASN A 135 -15.87 12.15 -2.81
CA ASN A 135 -16.10 10.89 -2.09
C ASN A 135 -15.20 9.72 -2.57
N ARG A 136 -13.91 10.02 -2.84
CA ARG A 136 -12.93 9.05 -3.37
C ARG A 136 -11.92 8.57 -2.32
N LEU A 137 -12.08 8.92 -1.04
CA LEU A 137 -11.17 8.49 0.03
C LEU A 137 -11.64 7.21 0.72
N ASP A 138 -12.96 6.97 0.81
CA ASP A 138 -13.49 5.72 1.38
C ASP A 138 -13.36 4.59 0.37
N THR A 139 -12.24 3.86 0.49
CA THR A 139 -11.87 2.78 -0.41
C THR A 139 -11.46 1.52 0.36
N PHE A 140 -11.42 0.39 -0.35
CA PHE A 140 -10.76 -0.81 0.12
C PHE A 140 -9.69 -1.26 -0.89
N PRO A 141 -8.48 -1.59 -0.45
CA PRO A 141 -7.40 -2.05 -1.31
C PRO A 141 -7.54 -3.55 -1.64
N VAL A 142 -7.31 -3.90 -2.89
CA VAL A 142 -7.05 -5.25 -3.37
C VAL A 142 -5.59 -5.32 -3.77
N ILE A 143 -4.80 -6.15 -3.08
CA ILE A 143 -3.36 -6.23 -3.26
C ILE A 143 -3.03 -7.49 -4.07
N VAL A 144 -2.42 -7.33 -5.24
CA VAL A 144 -2.00 -8.43 -6.11
C VAL A 144 -0.50 -8.60 -6.02
N VAL A 145 -0.06 -9.77 -5.53
CA VAL A 145 1.36 -10.08 -5.25
C VAL A 145 1.84 -11.18 -6.20
N ARG A 146 2.97 -10.97 -6.85
CA ARG A 146 3.71 -12.06 -7.49
C ARG A 146 4.62 -12.73 -6.47
N HIS A 147 4.60 -14.07 -6.39
CA HIS A 147 5.50 -14.79 -5.48
C HIS A 147 6.95 -14.36 -5.61
N GLY A 148 7.72 -14.41 -4.53
CA GLY A 148 9.16 -14.15 -4.49
C GLY A 148 9.97 -15.09 -5.38
N LYS A 149 11.25 -14.81 -5.55
CA LYS A 149 12.15 -15.62 -6.39
C LYS A 149 12.15 -17.08 -5.93
N ALA A 150 11.64 -18.00 -6.75
CA ALA A 150 11.70 -19.44 -6.49
C ALA A 150 13.04 -20.04 -6.95
N LEU A 151 13.37 -21.24 -6.46
CA LEU A 151 14.45 -22.03 -7.03
C LEU A 151 14.21 -22.23 -8.54
N PRO A 152 15.26 -22.23 -9.38
CA PRO A 152 15.13 -22.58 -10.77
C PRO A 152 14.56 -24.00 -10.94
N PRO A 153 13.72 -24.27 -11.97
CA PRO A 153 13.11 -25.59 -12.15
C PRO A 153 14.15 -26.73 -12.22
N GLU A 154 15.28 -26.50 -12.87
CA GLU A 154 16.37 -27.47 -13.03
C GLU A 154 17.13 -27.80 -11.73
N LYS A 155 16.85 -27.08 -10.65
CA LYS A 155 17.42 -27.32 -9.31
C LYS A 155 16.40 -27.91 -8.32
N TRP A 156 15.29 -28.41 -8.85
CA TRP A 156 14.22 -28.97 -8.03
C TRP A 156 13.71 -30.29 -8.60
N ASP A 157 13.90 -31.40 -7.87
CA ASP A 157 13.53 -32.75 -8.31
C ASP A 157 12.04 -33.09 -8.03
N GLY A 158 11.35 -32.25 -7.27
CA GLY A 158 9.93 -32.44 -6.93
C GLY A 158 8.98 -31.83 -7.98
N PRO A 159 7.67 -32.03 -7.80
CA PRO A 159 6.67 -31.41 -8.67
C PRO A 159 6.69 -29.87 -8.54
N ASP A 160 6.35 -29.12 -9.62
CA ASP A 160 6.49 -27.67 -9.66
C ASP A 160 5.69 -26.95 -8.54
N TRP A 161 4.54 -27.47 -8.16
CA TRP A 161 3.75 -26.88 -7.06
C TRP A 161 4.46 -26.91 -5.71
N SER A 162 5.38 -27.84 -5.46
CA SER A 162 6.15 -27.96 -4.21
C SER A 162 7.48 -27.19 -4.28
N ARG A 163 7.85 -26.62 -5.41
CA ARG A 163 9.10 -25.88 -5.61
C ARG A 163 9.18 -24.65 -4.69
N PRO A 164 10.20 -24.59 -3.80
CA PRO A 164 10.30 -23.56 -2.77
C PRO A 164 10.84 -22.23 -3.30
N LEU A 165 10.79 -21.22 -2.46
CA LEU A 165 11.52 -19.97 -2.66
C LEU A 165 13.04 -20.22 -2.58
N ALA A 166 13.81 -19.53 -3.41
CA ALA A 166 15.24 -19.36 -3.23
C ALA A 166 15.53 -18.40 -2.07
N HIS A 167 16.77 -18.37 -1.57
CA HIS A 167 17.17 -17.45 -0.50
C HIS A 167 16.73 -16.00 -0.76
N ARG A 168 16.98 -15.46 -1.96
CA ARG A 168 16.48 -14.13 -2.36
C ARG A 168 14.97 -14.00 -2.24
N GLY A 169 14.22 -15.04 -2.56
CA GLY A 169 12.76 -15.01 -2.46
C GLY A 169 12.26 -15.00 -1.01
N LEU A 170 12.98 -15.67 -0.10
CA LEU A 170 12.71 -15.60 1.33
C LEU A 170 12.94 -14.19 1.88
N VAL A 171 14.03 -13.54 1.47
CA VAL A 171 14.31 -12.14 1.82
C VAL A 171 13.22 -11.22 1.27
N GLN A 172 12.86 -11.35 -0.02
CA GLN A 172 11.76 -10.57 -0.60
C GLN A 172 10.44 -10.73 0.17
N ALA A 173 10.10 -11.96 0.60
CA ALA A 173 8.89 -12.20 1.38
C ALA A 173 8.91 -11.48 2.74
N GLN A 174 10.08 -11.37 3.38
CA GLN A 174 10.26 -10.61 4.62
C GLN A 174 10.13 -9.10 4.39
N ASP A 175 10.81 -8.60 3.36
CA ASP A 175 10.89 -7.17 3.04
C ASP A 175 9.54 -6.57 2.61
N ILE A 176 8.69 -7.34 1.89
CA ILE A 176 7.38 -6.83 1.47
C ILE A 176 6.28 -6.97 2.53
N ALA A 177 6.51 -7.71 3.61
CA ALA A 177 5.47 -8.01 4.59
C ALA A 177 4.91 -6.74 5.26
N GLY A 178 5.78 -5.81 5.68
CA GLY A 178 5.38 -4.52 6.25
C GLY A 178 4.63 -3.66 5.23
N GLY A 179 5.10 -3.62 3.98
CA GLY A 179 4.42 -2.89 2.92
C GLY A 179 3.03 -3.42 2.58
N LEU A 180 2.84 -4.73 2.62
CA LEU A 180 1.50 -5.34 2.46
C LEU A 180 0.60 -5.03 3.68
N ALA A 181 1.17 -5.08 4.88
CA ALA A 181 0.45 -4.81 6.13
C ALA A 181 -0.01 -3.36 6.22
N ALA A 182 0.74 -2.42 5.65
CA ALA A 182 0.42 -0.99 5.68
C ALA A 182 -0.96 -0.66 5.09
N PHE A 183 -1.49 -1.51 4.21
CA PHE A 183 -2.84 -1.38 3.64
C PHE A 183 -3.93 -2.15 4.40
N GLY A 184 -3.64 -2.68 5.58
CA GLY A 184 -4.60 -3.31 6.49
C GLY A 184 -5.34 -4.53 5.93
N PRO A 185 -4.71 -5.49 5.24
CA PRO A 185 -5.40 -6.63 4.66
C PRO A 185 -6.01 -7.52 5.76
N GLN A 186 -7.29 -7.86 5.61
CA GLN A 186 -8.03 -8.71 6.54
C GLN A 186 -7.97 -10.19 6.17
N ARG A 187 -7.45 -10.52 5.00
CA ARG A 187 -7.29 -11.90 4.52
C ARG A 187 -6.27 -12.00 3.40
N ILE A 188 -5.73 -13.20 3.28
CA ILE A 188 -4.84 -13.57 2.18
C ILE A 188 -5.50 -14.72 1.41
N VAL A 189 -5.56 -14.58 0.09
CA VAL A 189 -5.99 -15.63 -0.83
C VAL A 189 -4.80 -15.96 -1.73
N THR A 190 -4.29 -17.16 -1.66
CA THR A 190 -3.04 -17.53 -2.34
C THR A 190 -3.17 -18.82 -3.12
N SER A 191 -2.29 -18.99 -4.11
CA SER A 191 -2.08 -20.27 -4.79
C SER A 191 -1.73 -21.39 -3.82
N THR A 192 -2.05 -22.64 -4.18
CA THR A 192 -1.63 -23.84 -3.42
C THR A 192 -0.13 -24.13 -3.54
N ALA A 193 0.60 -23.45 -4.44
CA ALA A 193 2.03 -23.65 -4.62
C ALA A 193 2.84 -23.14 -3.41
N SER A 194 3.86 -23.92 -3.00
CA SER A 194 4.70 -23.65 -1.84
C SER A 194 5.34 -22.26 -1.89
N ARG A 195 5.82 -21.81 -3.06
CA ARG A 195 6.43 -20.48 -3.25
C ARG A 195 5.48 -19.32 -3.00
N CYS A 196 4.20 -19.46 -3.35
CA CYS A 196 3.20 -18.43 -3.09
C CYS A 196 2.84 -18.38 -1.60
N GLN A 197 2.63 -19.54 -0.97
CA GLN A 197 2.36 -19.62 0.47
C GLN A 197 3.53 -19.05 1.29
N ALA A 198 4.78 -19.41 0.95
CA ALA A 198 5.97 -18.90 1.61
C ALA A 198 6.15 -17.38 1.41
N THR A 199 5.70 -16.81 0.28
CA THR A 199 5.79 -15.36 0.04
C THR A 199 4.88 -14.57 0.97
N VAL A 200 3.71 -15.06 1.31
CA VAL A 200 2.74 -14.35 2.16
C VAL A 200 2.78 -14.78 3.63
N SER A 201 3.58 -15.81 3.94
CA SER A 201 3.72 -16.31 5.32
C SER A 201 4.21 -15.26 6.32
N PRO A 202 5.22 -14.41 6.03
CA PRO A 202 5.63 -13.37 6.97
C PRO A 202 4.52 -12.37 7.31
N LEU A 203 3.72 -11.95 6.31
CA LEU A 203 2.54 -11.11 6.56
C LEU A 203 1.54 -11.82 7.48
N SER A 204 1.18 -13.06 7.15
CA SER A 204 0.22 -13.82 7.95
C SER A 204 0.66 -14.02 9.39
N LEU A 205 1.94 -14.37 9.62
CA LEU A 205 2.45 -14.68 10.95
C LEU A 205 2.65 -13.42 11.82
N ARG A 206 3.11 -12.31 11.23
CA ARG A 206 3.37 -11.07 12.00
C ARG A 206 2.10 -10.30 12.34
N HIS A 207 1.11 -10.35 11.45
CA HIS A 207 -0.10 -9.52 11.54
C HIS A 207 -1.38 -10.35 11.69
N GLU A 208 -1.24 -11.66 11.97
CA GLU A 208 -2.36 -12.59 12.22
C GLU A 208 -3.42 -12.61 11.11
N VAL A 209 -3.00 -12.34 9.85
CA VAL A 209 -3.91 -12.31 8.69
C VAL A 209 -4.22 -13.72 8.22
N PRO A 210 -5.49 -14.16 8.21
CA PRO A 210 -5.87 -15.52 7.83
C PRO A 210 -5.61 -15.82 6.35
N VAL A 211 -5.08 -17.01 6.08
CA VAL A 211 -4.71 -17.48 4.73
C VAL A 211 -5.71 -18.50 4.21
N LYS A 212 -6.15 -18.31 2.97
CA LYS A 212 -6.93 -19.28 2.19
C LYS A 212 -6.20 -19.66 0.92
N THR A 213 -5.87 -20.94 0.77
CA THR A 213 -5.29 -21.48 -0.47
C THR A 213 -6.38 -21.79 -1.50
N MET A 214 -6.12 -21.48 -2.78
CA MET A 214 -7.04 -21.69 -3.90
C MET A 214 -6.29 -22.28 -5.10
N LYS A 215 -6.64 -23.51 -5.49
CA LYS A 215 -6.03 -24.18 -6.66
C LYS A 215 -6.21 -23.36 -7.95
N GLY A 216 -7.32 -22.63 -8.09
CA GLY A 216 -7.58 -21.80 -9.26
C GLY A 216 -6.63 -20.59 -9.43
N LEU A 217 -5.81 -20.26 -8.41
CA LEU A 217 -4.74 -19.26 -8.50
C LEU A 217 -3.36 -19.89 -8.78
N SER A 218 -3.28 -21.20 -8.97
CA SER A 218 -2.02 -21.93 -9.16
C SER A 218 -1.69 -22.03 -10.64
N GLN A 219 -0.39 -21.88 -10.96
CA GLN A 219 0.10 -21.93 -12.33
C GLN A 219 -0.16 -23.27 -13.01
N ASP A 220 -0.07 -24.39 -12.30
CA ASP A 220 -0.33 -25.74 -12.77
C ASP A 220 -1.82 -26.03 -13.05
N ALA A 221 -2.70 -25.19 -12.54
CA ALA A 221 -4.14 -25.26 -12.79
C ALA A 221 -4.64 -24.09 -13.65
N TYR A 222 -3.72 -23.26 -14.16
CA TYR A 222 -4.04 -22.11 -14.99
C TYR A 222 -4.52 -22.55 -16.38
N ASP A 223 -5.65 -21.99 -16.76
CA ASP A 223 -6.26 -22.13 -18.07
C ASP A 223 -6.78 -20.73 -18.47
N PRO A 224 -6.25 -20.11 -19.52
CA PRO A 224 -6.61 -18.77 -19.94
C PRO A 224 -8.10 -18.64 -20.31
N ASP A 225 -8.73 -19.73 -20.79
CA ASP A 225 -10.13 -19.74 -21.18
C ASP A 225 -11.07 -20.03 -20.01
N SER A 226 -10.52 -20.40 -18.85
CA SER A 226 -11.29 -20.73 -17.67
C SER A 226 -11.73 -19.50 -16.88
N LYS A 227 -13.01 -19.45 -16.49
CA LYS A 227 -13.55 -18.41 -15.61
C LYS A 227 -13.19 -18.59 -14.13
N LYS A 228 -12.32 -19.55 -13.77
CA LYS A 228 -11.98 -19.86 -12.35
C LYS A 228 -11.34 -18.68 -11.65
N VAL A 229 -10.32 -18.05 -12.26
CA VAL A 229 -9.63 -16.87 -11.70
C VAL A 229 -10.62 -15.71 -11.52
N THR A 230 -11.36 -15.38 -12.58
CA THR A 230 -12.38 -14.31 -12.55
C THR A 230 -13.44 -14.55 -11.47
N SER A 231 -13.90 -15.80 -11.29
CA SER A 231 -14.86 -16.14 -10.24
C SER A 231 -14.30 -15.96 -8.84
N ILE A 232 -13.02 -16.31 -8.61
CA ILE A 232 -12.33 -16.08 -7.35
C ILE A 232 -12.23 -14.57 -7.09
N VAL A 233 -11.76 -13.78 -8.05
CA VAL A 233 -11.64 -12.32 -7.93
C VAL A 233 -13.00 -11.70 -7.58
N LYS A 234 -14.05 -12.00 -8.35
CA LYS A 234 -15.42 -11.50 -8.12
C LYS A 234 -15.91 -11.82 -6.70
N LYS A 235 -15.72 -13.07 -6.25
CA LYS A 235 -16.12 -13.53 -4.91
C LYS A 235 -15.49 -12.73 -3.78
N TYR A 236 -14.19 -12.35 -3.93
CA TYR A 236 -13.49 -11.65 -2.85
C TYR A 236 -13.70 -10.14 -2.92
N VAL A 237 -13.77 -9.55 -4.11
CA VAL A 237 -14.09 -8.12 -4.31
C VAL A 237 -15.50 -7.79 -3.81
N SER A 238 -16.48 -8.69 -4.01
CA SER A 238 -17.88 -8.48 -3.54
C SER A 238 -18.01 -8.32 -2.01
N ARG A 239 -16.99 -8.71 -1.25
CA ARG A 239 -16.96 -8.53 0.22
C ARG A 239 -16.59 -7.10 0.65
N ARG A 240 -16.14 -6.27 -0.27
CA ARG A 240 -15.77 -4.85 -0.07
C ARG A 240 -14.83 -4.61 1.12
N GLY A 241 -13.90 -5.53 1.34
CA GLY A 241 -12.89 -5.42 2.39
C GLY A 241 -11.48 -5.65 1.86
N PRO A 242 -10.43 -5.15 2.53
CA PRO A 242 -9.05 -5.26 2.09
C PRO A 242 -8.56 -6.71 2.09
N PHE A 243 -7.89 -7.13 1.01
CA PHE A 243 -7.33 -8.48 0.91
C PHE A 243 -6.15 -8.57 -0.06
N VAL A 244 -5.35 -9.63 0.12
CA VAL A 244 -4.21 -9.97 -0.72
C VAL A 244 -4.54 -11.14 -1.64
N LEU A 245 -4.17 -11.06 -2.91
CA LEU A 245 -4.14 -12.15 -3.89
C LEU A 245 -2.69 -12.45 -4.24
N CYS A 246 -2.16 -13.62 -3.85
CA CYS A 246 -0.81 -14.02 -4.23
C CYS A 246 -0.84 -15.14 -5.27
N SER A 247 -0.14 -14.92 -6.38
CA SER A 247 -0.15 -15.83 -7.52
C SER A 247 1.15 -15.79 -8.34
N HIS A 248 1.10 -16.25 -9.58
CA HIS A 248 2.20 -16.48 -10.49
C HIS A 248 2.15 -15.53 -11.70
N GLY A 249 3.30 -15.25 -12.30
CA GLY A 249 3.38 -14.42 -13.51
C GLY A 249 2.33 -14.72 -14.57
N PRO A 250 2.13 -15.98 -15.01
CA PRO A 250 1.11 -16.29 -16.02
C PRO A 250 -0.34 -16.08 -15.59
N VAL A 251 -0.64 -16.09 -14.27
CA VAL A 251 -2.00 -15.98 -13.74
C VAL A 251 -2.38 -14.52 -13.43
N ILE A 252 -1.40 -13.70 -13.03
CA ILE A 252 -1.61 -12.30 -12.63
C ILE A 252 -2.31 -11.46 -13.69
N PRO A 253 -1.98 -11.56 -15.00
CA PRO A 253 -2.69 -10.81 -16.04
C PRO A 253 -4.22 -11.03 -16.01
N GLN A 254 -4.65 -12.27 -15.79
CA GLN A 254 -6.08 -12.59 -15.70
C GLN A 254 -6.74 -12.05 -14.41
N ILE A 255 -5.98 -12.04 -13.29
CA ILE A 255 -6.43 -11.40 -12.04
C ILE A 255 -6.64 -9.90 -12.27
N VAL A 256 -5.65 -9.23 -12.84
CA VAL A 256 -5.65 -7.77 -13.09
C VAL A 256 -6.75 -7.40 -14.10
N SER A 257 -6.94 -8.17 -15.18
CA SER A 257 -8.04 -7.98 -16.13
C SER A 257 -9.40 -8.06 -15.44
N ALA A 258 -9.61 -9.10 -14.61
CA ALA A 258 -10.86 -9.27 -13.88
C ALA A 258 -11.14 -8.11 -12.89
N LEU A 259 -10.09 -7.56 -12.25
CA LEU A 259 -10.21 -6.40 -11.36
C LEU A 259 -10.55 -5.13 -12.17
N ALA A 260 -9.88 -4.90 -13.31
CA ALA A 260 -10.14 -3.77 -14.19
C ALA A 260 -11.59 -3.77 -14.72
N GLU A 261 -12.10 -4.93 -15.13
CA GLU A 261 -13.49 -5.09 -15.59
C GLU A 261 -14.51 -4.79 -14.49
N LEU A 262 -14.25 -5.21 -13.25
CA LEU A 262 -15.17 -5.02 -12.11
C LEU A 262 -15.33 -3.56 -11.69
N GLY A 263 -14.30 -2.76 -11.83
CA GLY A 263 -14.29 -1.38 -11.33
C GLY A 263 -14.26 -0.33 -12.43
N ASN A 264 -14.60 -0.66 -13.68
CA ASN A 264 -14.54 0.26 -14.82
C ASN A 264 -13.17 0.95 -14.92
N GLY A 265 -12.08 0.14 -14.93
CA GLY A 265 -10.70 0.60 -14.90
C GLY A 265 -10.38 1.65 -15.96
N SER A 266 -9.86 2.81 -15.52
CA SER A 266 -9.47 3.88 -16.42
C SER A 266 -8.23 3.52 -17.25
N PRO A 267 -8.14 3.91 -18.54
CA PRO A 267 -6.91 3.82 -19.32
C PRO A 267 -5.73 4.59 -18.73
N ALA A 268 -5.99 5.56 -17.84
CA ALA A 268 -4.94 6.30 -17.14
C ALA A 268 -4.16 5.47 -16.12
N HIS A 269 -4.65 4.28 -15.73
CA HIS A 269 -3.95 3.39 -14.81
C HIS A 269 -2.91 2.55 -15.56
N ASP A 270 -1.76 2.31 -14.92
CA ASP A 270 -0.71 1.46 -15.49
C ASP A 270 -1.02 -0.03 -15.31
N TRP A 271 -2.05 -0.50 -16.02
CA TRP A 271 -2.48 -1.91 -16.01
C TRP A 271 -1.41 -2.86 -16.52
N GLN A 272 -0.58 -2.41 -17.47
CA GLN A 272 0.48 -3.24 -18.04
C GLN A 272 1.52 -3.58 -16.97
N HIS A 273 1.92 -2.61 -16.17
CA HIS A 273 2.85 -2.83 -15.07
C HIS A 273 2.24 -3.72 -13.98
N ALA A 274 0.98 -3.47 -13.59
CA ALA A 274 0.27 -4.27 -12.61
C ALA A 274 0.07 -5.74 -13.07
N ALA A 275 -0.11 -5.98 -14.37
CA ALA A 275 -0.27 -7.32 -14.94
C ALA A 275 1.06 -8.09 -15.06
N ASN A 276 2.21 -7.39 -15.06
CA ASN A 276 3.54 -8.00 -15.26
C ASN A 276 4.52 -7.60 -14.14
N PRO A 277 4.17 -7.76 -12.85
CA PRO A 277 5.04 -7.37 -11.76
C PRO A 277 6.31 -8.24 -11.73
N SER A 278 7.42 -7.68 -11.26
CA SER A 278 8.63 -8.42 -10.92
C SER A 278 8.35 -9.45 -9.81
N VAL A 279 9.21 -10.46 -9.65
CA VAL A 279 9.07 -11.43 -8.54
C VAL A 279 9.19 -10.72 -7.18
N GLY A 280 8.22 -10.95 -6.30
CA GLY A 280 8.13 -10.27 -5.01
C GLY A 280 7.54 -8.86 -5.09
N ALA A 281 7.22 -8.34 -6.26
CA ALA A 281 6.51 -7.07 -6.40
C ALA A 281 5.01 -7.25 -6.17
N PHE A 282 4.33 -6.14 -5.84
CA PHE A 282 2.89 -6.13 -5.67
C PHE A 282 2.27 -4.84 -6.22
N SER A 283 1.00 -4.93 -6.59
CA SER A 283 0.19 -3.78 -6.99
C SER A 283 -1.03 -3.67 -6.08
N VAL A 284 -1.45 -2.44 -5.79
CA VAL A 284 -2.61 -2.13 -4.95
C VAL A 284 -3.65 -1.43 -5.80
N ILE A 285 -4.84 -2.01 -5.87
CA ILE A 285 -5.98 -1.46 -6.58
C ILE A 285 -7.01 -1.01 -5.55
N HIS A 286 -7.29 0.30 -5.50
CA HIS A 286 -8.23 0.90 -4.57
C HIS A 286 -9.62 0.99 -5.18
N PHE A 287 -10.58 0.27 -4.59
CA PHE A 287 -11.99 0.30 -4.99
C PHE A 287 -12.83 1.13 -4.03
N THR A 288 -13.87 1.80 -4.54
CA THR A 288 -14.89 2.44 -3.70
C THR A 288 -15.52 1.42 -2.76
N ARG A 289 -15.66 1.77 -1.48
CA ARG A 289 -16.28 0.90 -0.48
C ARG A 289 -17.80 0.91 -0.59
N GLU A 290 -18.39 2.06 -0.91
CA GLU A 290 -19.83 2.25 -1.04
C GLU A 290 -20.26 2.53 -2.49
N GLY A 291 -21.54 2.44 -2.75
CA GLY A 291 -22.15 2.72 -4.07
C GLY A 291 -21.72 1.76 -5.18
N GLU A 292 -21.61 2.25 -6.38
CA GLU A 292 -21.09 1.52 -7.54
C GLU A 292 -19.60 1.22 -7.35
N LEU A 293 -19.20 0.00 -7.70
CA LEU A 293 -17.80 -0.42 -7.59
C LEU A 293 -16.95 0.27 -8.67
N GLN A 294 -16.08 1.16 -8.26
CA GLN A 294 -15.18 1.90 -9.15
C GLN A 294 -13.75 1.82 -8.66
N ILE A 295 -12.79 1.80 -9.58
CA ILE A 295 -11.38 1.91 -9.26
C ILE A 295 -11.03 3.39 -9.12
N VAL A 296 -10.51 3.75 -7.95
CA VAL A 296 -10.08 5.10 -7.61
C VAL A 296 -8.60 5.32 -7.93
N ALA A 297 -7.78 4.33 -7.62
CA ALA A 297 -6.34 4.39 -7.85
C ALA A 297 -5.75 3.00 -8.09
N LEU A 298 -4.61 2.98 -8.78
CA LEU A 298 -3.73 1.82 -8.95
C LEU A 298 -2.30 2.28 -8.70
N GLU A 299 -1.59 1.55 -7.86
CA GLU A 299 -0.18 1.76 -7.58
C GLU A 299 0.59 0.44 -7.61
N SER A 300 1.88 0.50 -7.89
CA SER A 300 2.75 -0.68 -7.94
C SER A 300 4.02 -0.45 -7.12
N HIS A 301 4.43 -1.49 -6.42
CA HIS A 301 5.54 -1.51 -5.49
C HIS A 301 6.51 -2.64 -5.84
N GLU A 302 7.77 -2.30 -6.06
CA GLU A 302 8.84 -3.29 -6.21
C GLU A 302 9.31 -3.77 -4.83
N ALA A 303 9.77 -5.02 -4.77
CA ALA A 303 10.46 -5.48 -3.58
C ALA A 303 11.72 -4.64 -3.34
N PRO A 304 12.06 -4.31 -2.10
CA PRO A 304 13.29 -3.61 -1.78
C PRO A 304 14.52 -4.27 -2.39
N LYS A 305 15.49 -3.46 -2.83
CA LYS A 305 16.75 -3.99 -3.35
C LYS A 305 17.53 -4.59 -2.19
N PRO A 306 18.21 -5.74 -2.39
CA PRO A 306 19.07 -6.28 -1.36
C PRO A 306 20.08 -5.23 -0.90
N THR A 307 20.20 -5.04 0.40
CA THR A 307 21.36 -4.32 0.98
C THR A 307 22.62 -5.07 0.61
N LYS A 308 23.59 -4.36 0.05
CA LYS A 308 24.90 -4.93 -0.33
C LYS A 308 25.68 -5.36 0.91
#